data_2492aae43eeacbb01890cfa27154a355
#
_entry.id   2492aae43eeacbb01890cfa27154a355
#
_cell.length_a   1.000
_cell.length_b   1.000
_cell.length_c   1.000
_cell.angle_alpha   90.00
_cell.angle_beta   90.00
_cell.angle_gamma   90.00
#
_symmetry.space_group_name_H-M   'P 1'
#
loop_
_entity.id
_entity.type
_entity.pdbx_description
1 polymer ?
#
loop_
_entity_poly.entity_id
_entity_poly.type
_entity_poly.pdbx_seq_one_letter_code
_entity_poly.pdbx_strand_id
1 'polypeptide(L)'
;MAFGGLAVIFLAAFVLLRPQVGSLSDDQYIAIAKATPQGQLYFSRHTALCAVTRVWNVQVSCDYVASAGTPTEKFRVYIDPRTNAVVDVDMRFTP
;
A
#
# COMPACT_ATOMS: atom_id res chain seq x y z
N MET A 1 21.55 -20.61 -30.75
CA MET A 1 20.65 -19.54 -31.17
C MET A 1 20.28 -18.66 -30.01
N ALA A 2 20.63 -17.41 -30.10
CA ALA A 2 20.49 -16.47 -29.01
C ALA A 2 19.02 -16.19 -28.62
N PHE A 3 18.10 -16.32 -29.55
CA PHE A 3 16.71 -16.01 -29.32
C PHE A 3 15.98 -17.01 -28.43
N GLY A 4 16.29 -18.29 -28.56
CA GLY A 4 15.66 -19.33 -27.74
C GLY A 4 16.08 -19.23 -26.27
N GLY A 5 17.36 -18.91 -26.00
CA GLY A 5 17.89 -18.75 -24.67
C GLY A 5 17.30 -17.54 -23.97
N LEU A 6 17.16 -16.42 -24.68
CA LEU A 6 16.55 -15.21 -24.12
C LEU A 6 15.07 -15.42 -23.75
N ALA A 7 14.31 -16.11 -24.59
CA ALA A 7 12.91 -16.38 -24.31
C ALA A 7 12.74 -17.26 -23.08
N VAL A 8 13.60 -18.28 -22.92
CA VAL A 8 13.54 -19.17 -21.75
C VAL A 8 13.89 -18.42 -20.47
N ILE A 9 14.93 -17.59 -20.49
CA ILE A 9 15.31 -16.79 -19.33
C ILE A 9 14.20 -15.82 -18.96
N PHE A 10 13.57 -15.20 -19.93
CA PHE A 10 12.48 -14.26 -19.70
C PHE A 10 11.27 -14.95 -19.05
N LEU A 11 10.90 -16.13 -19.54
CA LEU A 11 9.80 -16.90 -18.96
C LEU A 11 10.12 -17.36 -17.54
N ALA A 12 11.34 -17.79 -17.28
CA ALA A 12 11.74 -18.19 -15.94
C ALA A 12 11.70 -17.00 -14.97
N ALA A 13 12.18 -15.84 -15.41
CA ALA A 13 12.09 -14.63 -14.59
C ALA A 13 10.63 -14.23 -14.31
N PHE A 14 9.76 -14.36 -15.28
CA PHE A 14 8.34 -14.07 -15.11
C PHE A 14 7.68 -15.01 -14.11
N VAL A 15 8.01 -16.29 -14.15
CA VAL A 15 7.46 -17.28 -13.21
C VAL A 15 8.01 -17.06 -11.81
N LEU A 16 9.30 -16.76 -11.67
CA LEU A 16 9.94 -16.52 -10.37
C LEU A 16 9.46 -15.21 -9.75
N LEU A 17 9.21 -14.21 -10.57
CA LEU A 17 8.68 -12.92 -10.15
C LEU A 17 7.16 -12.94 -10.18
N ARG A 18 6.56 -13.93 -9.56
CA ARG A 18 5.12 -13.96 -9.43
C ARG A 18 4.65 -12.60 -8.94
N PRO A 19 3.72 -11.96 -9.68
CA PRO A 19 3.27 -10.64 -9.25
C PRO A 19 2.69 -10.73 -7.86
N GLN A 20 3.26 -10.00 -6.95
CA GLN A 20 2.57 -9.68 -5.72
C GLN A 20 1.27 -8.98 -6.08
N VAL A 21 0.28 -9.08 -5.21
CA VAL A 21 -0.96 -8.33 -5.39
C VAL A 21 -0.60 -6.85 -5.47
N GLY A 22 -0.95 -6.24 -6.59
CA GLY A 22 -0.56 -4.87 -6.90
C GLY A 22 0.79 -4.78 -7.63
N SER A 23 0.93 -3.82 -8.53
CA SER A 23 2.10 -3.67 -9.41
C SER A 23 3.12 -2.67 -8.88
N LEU A 24 2.76 -1.87 -7.87
CA LEU A 24 3.62 -0.82 -7.34
C LEU A 24 4.38 -1.32 -6.10
N SER A 25 5.44 -0.60 -5.74
CA SER A 25 6.16 -0.84 -4.49
C SER A 25 5.35 -0.38 -3.29
N ASP A 26 5.74 -0.83 -2.10
CA ASP A 26 5.11 -0.40 -0.86
C ASP A 26 5.20 1.12 -0.70
N ASP A 27 6.36 1.69 -0.98
CA ASP A 27 6.56 3.14 -0.88
C ASP A 27 5.65 3.91 -1.84
N GLN A 28 5.42 3.37 -3.04
CA GLN A 28 4.51 3.98 -4.00
C GLN A 28 3.06 3.93 -3.53
N TYR A 29 2.63 2.81 -2.96
CA TYR A 29 1.28 2.72 -2.40
C TYR A 29 1.09 3.62 -1.19
N ILE A 30 2.11 3.73 -0.34
CA ILE A 30 2.09 4.65 0.79
C ILE A 30 1.97 6.10 0.30
N ALA A 31 2.69 6.45 -0.76
CA ALA A 31 2.61 7.78 -1.34
C ALA A 31 1.21 8.08 -1.89
N ILE A 32 0.57 7.11 -2.53
CA ILE A 32 -0.81 7.25 -3.00
C ILE A 32 -1.75 7.50 -1.81
N ALA A 33 -1.60 6.74 -0.74
CA ALA A 33 -2.43 6.89 0.46
C ALA A 33 -2.26 8.27 1.09
N LYS A 34 -1.03 8.76 1.20
CA LYS A 34 -0.74 10.08 1.76
C LYS A 34 -1.26 11.21 0.90
N ALA A 35 -1.38 10.99 -0.40
CA ALA A 35 -1.85 12.00 -1.35
C ALA A 35 -3.38 12.17 -1.35
N THR A 36 -4.12 11.23 -0.75
CA THR A 36 -5.57 11.39 -0.61
C THR A 36 -5.90 12.59 0.28
N PRO A 37 -7.06 13.24 0.11
CA PRO A 37 -7.45 14.34 1.01
C PRO A 37 -7.45 13.93 2.48
N GLN A 38 -7.90 12.72 2.78
CA GLN A 38 -7.90 12.16 4.13
C GLN A 38 -6.48 11.93 4.63
N GLY A 39 -5.60 11.43 3.74
CA GLY A 39 -4.19 11.24 4.07
C GLY A 39 -3.48 12.54 4.40
N GLN A 40 -3.73 13.57 3.61
CA GLN A 40 -3.17 14.89 3.88
C GLN A 40 -3.61 15.43 5.24
N LEU A 41 -4.89 15.25 5.57
CA LEU A 41 -5.43 15.67 6.87
C LEU A 41 -4.78 14.87 8.01
N TYR A 42 -4.72 13.54 7.88
CA TYR A 42 -4.16 12.68 8.91
C TYR A 42 -2.68 13.02 9.18
N PHE A 43 -1.87 13.14 8.13
CA PHE A 43 -0.43 13.40 8.28
C PHE A 43 -0.11 14.86 8.60
N SER A 44 -1.07 15.77 8.46
CA SER A 44 -0.93 17.12 9.00
C SER A 44 -1.02 17.14 10.54
N ARG A 45 -1.67 16.11 11.12
CA ARG A 45 -1.87 16.02 12.57
C ARG A 45 -0.88 15.08 13.24
N HIS A 46 -0.45 14.03 12.54
CA HIS A 46 0.36 12.97 13.12
C HIS A 46 1.49 12.55 12.22
N THR A 47 2.58 12.09 12.84
CA THR A 47 3.60 11.30 12.18
C THR A 47 3.32 9.84 12.49
N ALA A 48 3.08 9.04 11.48
CA ALA A 48 2.76 7.62 11.66
C ALA A 48 3.54 6.79 10.67
N LEU A 49 3.87 5.57 11.06
CA LEU A 49 4.47 4.58 10.16
C LEU A 49 3.36 3.83 9.44
N CYS A 50 3.58 3.57 8.18
CA CYS A 50 2.63 2.87 7.34
C CYS A 50 3.17 1.49 6.97
N ALA A 51 2.26 0.54 6.84
CA ALA A 51 2.52 -0.80 6.35
C ALA A 51 1.56 -1.11 5.20
N VAL A 52 2.01 -1.94 4.26
CA VAL A 52 1.20 -2.35 3.11
C VAL A 52 0.91 -3.83 3.23
N THR A 53 -0.35 -4.19 3.15
CA THR A 53 -0.83 -5.57 3.14
C THR A 53 -1.43 -5.90 1.78
N ARG A 54 -1.11 -7.07 1.25
CA ARG A 54 -1.47 -7.45 -0.11
C ARG A 54 -2.03 -8.87 -0.11
N VAL A 55 -3.33 -9.00 0.18
CA VAL A 55 -3.99 -10.30 0.13
C VAL A 55 -4.95 -10.34 -1.05
N TRP A 56 -6.11 -9.72 -0.92
CA TRP A 56 -7.10 -9.61 -2.00
C TRP A 56 -7.00 -8.26 -2.71
N ASN A 57 -6.76 -7.22 -1.94
CA ASN A 57 -6.51 -5.86 -2.39
C ASN A 57 -5.26 -5.34 -1.68
N VAL A 58 -4.81 -4.18 -2.11
CA VAL A 58 -3.73 -3.46 -1.43
C VAL A 58 -4.36 -2.62 -0.34
N GLN A 59 -3.88 -2.79 0.88
CA GLN A 59 -4.31 -2.00 2.03
C GLN A 59 -3.10 -1.28 2.62
N VAL A 60 -3.15 0.04 2.66
CA VAL A 60 -2.15 0.85 3.35
C VAL A 60 -2.71 1.17 4.73
N SER A 61 -1.96 0.80 5.76
CA SER A 61 -2.36 0.96 7.15
C SER A 61 -1.37 1.85 7.86
N CYS A 62 -1.85 2.96 8.40
CA CYS A 62 -1.03 3.91 9.13
C CYS A 62 -1.70 4.17 10.49
N ASP A 63 -0.97 3.90 11.56
CA ASP A 63 -1.50 4.00 12.91
C ASP A 63 -0.64 4.96 13.73
N TYR A 64 -1.30 5.86 14.44
CA TYR A 64 -0.70 6.72 15.44
C TYR A 64 -1.20 6.35 16.81
N VAL A 65 -0.26 6.08 17.72
CA VAL A 65 -0.55 5.79 19.13
C VAL A 65 0.11 6.88 19.96
N ALA A 66 -0.71 7.73 20.57
CA ALA A 66 -0.20 8.88 21.31
C ALA A 66 0.53 8.46 22.59
N SER A 67 -0.04 7.52 23.34
CA SER A 67 0.56 6.98 24.58
C SER A 67 -0.15 5.69 24.97
N ALA A 68 0.45 4.95 25.89
CA ALA A 68 -0.17 3.73 26.41
C ALA A 68 -1.53 4.08 27.05
N GLY A 69 -2.54 3.31 26.69
CA GLY A 69 -3.91 3.51 27.21
C GLY A 69 -4.74 4.51 26.45
N THR A 70 -4.18 5.27 25.52
CA THR A 70 -4.97 6.13 24.64
C THR A 70 -5.42 5.39 23.39
N PRO A 71 -6.61 5.71 22.87
CA PRO A 71 -7.08 5.09 21.64
C PRO A 71 -6.14 5.41 20.47
N THR A 72 -5.96 4.44 19.60
CA THR A 72 -5.16 4.58 18.40
C THR A 72 -5.97 5.32 17.34
N GLU A 73 -5.38 6.36 16.75
CA GLU A 73 -5.96 6.99 15.58
C GLU A 73 -5.50 6.23 14.34
N LYS A 74 -6.45 5.80 13.52
CA LYS A 74 -6.21 4.87 12.42
C LYS A 74 -6.48 5.52 11.08
N PHE A 75 -5.66 5.16 10.12
CA PHE A 75 -5.84 5.56 8.73
C PHE A 75 -5.63 4.33 7.85
N ARG A 76 -6.61 4.01 7.03
CA ARG A 76 -6.59 2.86 6.14
C ARG A 76 -7.02 3.29 4.75
N VAL A 77 -6.23 2.91 3.75
CA VAL A 77 -6.55 3.15 2.35
C VAL A 77 -6.60 1.83 1.63
N TYR A 78 -7.68 1.59 0.92
CA TYR A 78 -7.89 0.37 0.12
C TYR A 78 -7.71 0.73 -1.34
N ILE A 79 -6.85 -0.01 -2.03
CA ILE A 79 -6.46 0.26 -3.41
C ILE A 79 -6.73 -0.98 -4.24
N ASP A 80 -7.38 -0.79 -5.40
CA ASP A 80 -7.58 -1.88 -6.36
C ASP A 80 -6.24 -2.26 -6.96
N PRO A 81 -5.78 -3.52 -6.80
CA PRO A 81 -4.48 -3.93 -7.31
C PRO A 81 -4.39 -3.97 -8.83
N ARG A 82 -5.52 -4.00 -9.53
CA ARG A 82 -5.55 -4.04 -10.98
C ARG A 82 -5.38 -2.68 -11.62
N THR A 83 -5.94 -1.66 -11.00
CA THR A 83 -5.95 -0.30 -11.53
C THR A 83 -5.09 0.66 -10.74
N ASN A 84 -4.69 0.28 -9.52
CA ASN A 84 -3.98 1.11 -8.55
C ASN A 84 -4.77 2.35 -8.13
N ALA A 85 -6.09 2.29 -8.28
CA ALA A 85 -6.99 3.36 -7.87
C ALA A 85 -7.45 3.15 -6.44
N VAL A 86 -7.58 4.24 -5.70
CA VAL A 86 -8.15 4.22 -4.35
C VAL A 86 -9.63 3.91 -4.45
N VAL A 87 -10.07 2.87 -3.74
CA VAL A 87 -11.48 2.46 -3.75
C VAL A 87 -12.19 2.81 -2.45
N ASP A 88 -11.46 2.95 -1.35
CA ASP A 88 -12.06 3.32 -0.06
C ASP A 88 -10.99 3.89 0.87
N VAL A 89 -11.42 4.76 1.77
CA VAL A 89 -10.56 5.32 2.83
C VAL A 89 -11.34 5.24 4.14
N ASP A 90 -10.73 4.59 5.13
CA ASP A 90 -11.26 4.54 6.50
C ASP A 90 -10.31 5.31 7.41
N MET A 91 -10.81 6.36 8.03
CA MET A 91 -10.02 7.21 8.90
C MET A 91 -10.79 7.44 10.19
N ARG A 92 -10.15 7.11 11.31
CA ARG A 92 -10.75 7.26 12.63
C ARG A 92 -9.86 8.16 13.48
N PHE A 93 -10.42 9.28 13.86
CA PHE A 93 -9.86 10.13 14.90
C PHE A 93 -10.62 9.90 16.18
N THR A 94 -9.86 9.77 17.26
CA THR A 94 -10.47 9.72 18.59
C THR A 94 -10.89 11.14 19.00
N PRO A 95 -12.10 11.30 19.49
CA PRO A 95 -12.53 12.61 20.00
C PRO A 95 -11.71 13.06 21.19
#